data_f3a8a7ed5761fa80d4af6c5e7e7eeb2f
#
_entry.id   f3a8a7ed5761fa80d4af6c5e7e7eeb2f
#
_cell.length_a   1.000
_cell.length_b   1.000
_cell.length_c   1.000
_cell.angle_alpha   90.00
_cell.angle_beta   90.00
_cell.angle_gamma   90.00
#
_symmetry.space_group_name_H-M   'P 1'
#
loop_
_entity.id
_entity.type
_entity.pdbx_description
1 polymer ?
#
loop_
_entity_poly.entity_id
_entity_poly.type
_entity_poly.pdbx_seq_one_letter_code
_entity_poly.pdbx_strand_id
1 'polypeptide(L)'
;MRDELKADFDGTLAKVAAIGYPEVEFAGYFDHSPKEVRAAIDRHGLVSPSCHVPWDVLGDKWPEQIESAKIIGQSYIVCPWIPPDVRQQPDSWKHAAETFNRAGEASKKAGVQFAYHNHWFEFLPVDGKLPYDILLEMCDPNLVKMELDLCWITVAGADPLKYFDRYPGRFPLVHVKDIKKLPPISAAGGQDFGDSLKDMTSVGSGLIDWKRIFGQSKKAGIKYYIVEHDKAAVPFDSITASYQYLHQLRW
;
A
#
# COMPACT_ATOMS: atom_id res chain seq x y z
N MET A 1 -8.97 -7.98 -6.61
CA MET A 1 -9.00 -7.76 -8.09
C MET A 1 -7.87 -8.46 -8.86
N ARG A 2 -6.89 -9.13 -8.20
CA ARG A 2 -5.76 -9.77 -8.90
C ARG A 2 -6.18 -10.90 -9.84
N ASP A 3 -7.12 -11.75 -9.41
CA ASP A 3 -7.60 -12.86 -10.21
C ASP A 3 -8.45 -12.40 -11.39
N GLU A 4 -9.25 -11.33 -11.18
CA GLU A 4 -10.05 -10.70 -12.22
C GLU A 4 -9.17 -10.04 -13.29
N LEU A 5 -8.12 -9.29 -12.87
CA LEU A 5 -7.15 -8.69 -13.79
C LEU A 5 -6.38 -9.74 -14.59
N LYS A 6 -6.04 -10.85 -13.97
CA LYS A 6 -5.38 -11.98 -14.67
C LYS A 6 -6.29 -12.65 -15.68
N ALA A 7 -7.59 -12.75 -15.39
CA ALA A 7 -8.57 -13.39 -16.27
C ALA A 7 -9.02 -12.47 -17.42
N ASP A 8 -9.25 -11.19 -17.12
CA ASP A 8 -9.73 -10.16 -18.07
C ASP A 8 -9.23 -8.78 -17.63
N PHE A 9 -8.06 -8.41 -18.09
CA PHE A 9 -7.38 -7.18 -17.70
C PHE A 9 -8.20 -5.93 -18.06
N ASP A 10 -8.59 -5.82 -19.32
CA ASP A 10 -9.30 -4.67 -19.84
C ASP A 10 -10.74 -4.55 -19.30
N GLY A 11 -11.47 -5.65 -19.29
CA GLY A 11 -12.83 -5.67 -18.73
C GLY A 11 -12.89 -5.42 -17.23
N THR A 12 -11.83 -5.80 -16.48
CA THR A 12 -11.72 -5.48 -15.06
C THR A 12 -11.51 -3.98 -14.85
N LEU A 13 -10.62 -3.35 -15.61
CA LEU A 13 -10.40 -1.90 -15.56
C LEU A 13 -11.66 -1.12 -15.95
N ALA A 14 -12.37 -1.56 -17.00
CA ALA A 14 -13.65 -0.97 -17.40
C ALA A 14 -14.68 -1.00 -16.26
N LYS A 15 -14.80 -2.12 -15.54
CA LYS A 15 -15.73 -2.25 -14.41
C LYS A 15 -15.33 -1.37 -13.22
N VAL A 16 -14.02 -1.29 -12.90
CA VAL A 16 -13.52 -0.41 -11.84
C VAL A 16 -13.84 1.06 -12.16
N ALA A 17 -13.61 1.49 -13.39
CA ALA A 17 -13.97 2.83 -13.85
C ALA A 17 -15.49 3.07 -13.79
N ALA A 18 -16.30 2.09 -14.20
CA ALA A 18 -17.77 2.19 -14.17
C ALA A 18 -18.35 2.28 -12.75
N ILE A 19 -17.68 1.73 -11.73
CA ILE A 19 -18.05 1.90 -10.32
C ILE A 19 -17.83 3.35 -9.88
N GLY A 20 -16.84 4.04 -10.48
CA GLY A 20 -16.51 5.44 -10.21
C GLY A 20 -15.11 5.70 -9.69
N TYR A 21 -14.28 4.68 -9.52
CA TYR A 21 -12.88 4.88 -9.13
C TYR A 21 -12.11 5.60 -10.25
N PRO A 22 -11.43 6.71 -9.94
CA PRO A 22 -10.63 7.42 -10.94
C PRO A 22 -9.21 6.86 -11.06
N GLU A 23 -8.77 6.07 -10.08
CA GLU A 23 -7.39 5.64 -9.91
C GLU A 23 -7.29 4.15 -9.59
N VAL A 24 -6.19 3.54 -10.03
CA VAL A 24 -5.85 2.15 -9.74
C VAL A 24 -4.38 2.02 -9.34
N GLU A 25 -4.10 1.26 -8.31
CA GLU A 25 -2.76 0.79 -8.02
C GLU A 25 -2.59 -0.64 -8.50
N PHE A 26 -1.47 -0.91 -9.17
CA PHE A 26 -1.16 -2.24 -9.68
C PHE A 26 -0.27 -3.02 -8.71
N ALA A 27 -0.58 -4.31 -8.53
CA ALA A 27 0.29 -5.29 -7.89
C ALA A 27 0.81 -6.28 -8.96
N GLY A 28 1.70 -5.77 -9.83
CA GLY A 28 2.12 -6.43 -11.06
C GLY A 28 1.22 -6.10 -12.26
N TYR A 29 1.72 -6.37 -13.46
CA TYR A 29 1.06 -5.98 -14.71
C TYR A 29 0.47 -7.15 -15.50
N PHE A 30 0.43 -8.36 -14.93
CA PHE A 30 -0.26 -9.54 -15.49
C PHE A 30 0.17 -9.86 -16.93
N ASP A 31 1.49 -9.90 -17.16
CA ASP A 31 2.14 -10.15 -18.45
C ASP A 31 1.92 -9.04 -19.53
N HIS A 32 1.31 -7.92 -19.17
CA HIS A 32 1.20 -6.76 -20.06
C HIS A 32 2.44 -5.88 -19.98
N SER A 33 2.88 -5.39 -21.12
CA SER A 33 3.95 -4.39 -21.19
C SER A 33 3.49 -3.04 -20.59
N PRO A 34 4.41 -2.18 -20.13
CA PRO A 34 4.05 -0.86 -19.62
C PRO A 34 3.25 0.00 -20.60
N LYS A 35 3.49 -0.15 -21.91
CA LYS A 35 2.72 0.56 -22.96
C LYS A 35 1.29 0.05 -23.08
N GLU A 36 1.08 -1.26 -22.97
CA GLU A 36 -0.25 -1.85 -22.97
C GLU A 36 -1.05 -1.45 -21.72
N VAL A 37 -0.40 -1.46 -20.55
CA VAL A 37 -1.02 -0.98 -19.29
C VAL A 37 -1.42 0.49 -19.43
N ARG A 38 -0.53 1.35 -19.94
CA ARG A 38 -0.82 2.78 -20.19
C ARG A 38 -2.03 2.94 -21.11
N ALA A 39 -2.04 2.23 -22.24
CA ALA A 39 -3.14 2.30 -23.19
C ALA A 39 -4.47 1.83 -22.61
N ALA A 40 -4.45 0.79 -21.74
CA ALA A 40 -5.66 0.28 -21.11
C ALA A 40 -6.24 1.27 -20.08
N ILE A 41 -5.43 1.85 -19.20
CA ILE A 41 -5.92 2.85 -18.25
C ILE A 41 -6.43 4.11 -18.96
N ASP A 42 -5.75 4.58 -20.02
CA ASP A 42 -6.21 5.72 -20.81
C ASP A 42 -7.56 5.47 -21.47
N ARG A 43 -7.78 4.26 -22.00
CA ARG A 43 -9.05 3.86 -22.64
C ARG A 43 -10.24 3.99 -21.70
N HIS A 44 -10.03 3.71 -20.41
CA HIS A 44 -11.09 3.76 -19.40
C HIS A 44 -11.09 5.04 -18.56
N GLY A 45 -10.25 6.03 -18.91
CA GLY A 45 -10.16 7.29 -18.16
C GLY A 45 -9.60 7.13 -16.75
N LEU A 46 -8.84 6.04 -16.49
CA LEU A 46 -8.17 5.80 -15.23
C LEU A 46 -6.77 6.39 -15.23
N VAL A 47 -6.24 6.66 -14.04
CA VAL A 47 -4.82 6.91 -13.81
C VAL A 47 -4.25 5.90 -12.83
N SER A 48 -2.95 5.65 -12.90
CA SER A 48 -2.26 4.81 -11.93
C SER A 48 -1.22 5.64 -11.20
N PRO A 49 -1.48 6.05 -9.95
CA PRO A 49 -0.52 6.83 -9.18
C PRO A 49 0.68 6.02 -8.73
N SER A 50 0.51 4.71 -8.55
CA SER A 50 1.49 3.82 -7.93
C SER A 50 1.41 2.38 -8.43
N CYS A 51 2.46 1.63 -8.15
CA CYS A 51 2.49 0.17 -8.31
C CYS A 51 3.30 -0.49 -7.19
N HIS A 52 2.91 -1.71 -6.83
CA HIS A 52 3.68 -2.60 -5.98
C HIS A 52 4.70 -3.37 -6.79
N VAL A 53 5.94 -3.35 -6.35
CA VAL A 53 7.04 -4.14 -6.92
C VAL A 53 7.73 -4.95 -5.82
N PRO A 54 8.14 -6.21 -6.10
CA PRO A 54 8.71 -7.07 -5.07
C PRO A 54 10.11 -6.61 -4.64
N TRP A 55 10.52 -7.04 -3.45
CA TRP A 55 11.80 -6.71 -2.84
C TRP A 55 13.02 -7.05 -3.71
N ASP A 56 12.98 -8.19 -4.39
CA ASP A 56 14.09 -8.73 -5.18
C ASP A 56 14.44 -7.92 -6.43
N VAL A 57 13.57 -6.96 -6.82
CA VAL A 57 13.87 -6.06 -7.94
C VAL A 57 14.52 -4.74 -7.52
N LEU A 58 14.70 -4.47 -6.21
CA LEU A 58 15.28 -3.23 -5.70
C LEU A 58 16.80 -3.08 -5.95
N GLY A 59 17.42 -4.06 -6.59
CA GLY A 59 18.81 -4.05 -7.02
C GLY A 59 18.97 -3.76 -8.50
N ASP A 60 19.58 -4.70 -9.22
CA ASP A 60 19.97 -4.55 -10.63
C ASP A 60 18.76 -4.30 -11.57
N LYS A 61 17.58 -4.77 -11.21
CA LYS A 61 16.34 -4.58 -12.00
C LYS A 61 15.61 -3.27 -11.69
N TRP A 62 16.10 -2.49 -10.74
CA TRP A 62 15.42 -1.25 -10.33
C TRP A 62 15.26 -0.22 -11.46
N PRO A 63 16.26 0.01 -12.34
CA PRO A 63 16.11 0.92 -13.49
C PRO A 63 14.96 0.55 -14.42
N GLU A 64 14.71 -0.74 -14.63
CA GLU A 64 13.59 -1.22 -15.47
C GLU A 64 12.23 -0.88 -14.84
N GLN A 65 12.11 -0.99 -13.51
CA GLN A 65 10.89 -0.62 -12.79
C GLN A 65 10.62 0.89 -12.86
N ILE A 66 11.66 1.70 -12.73
CA ILE A 66 11.57 3.15 -12.89
C ILE A 66 11.08 3.51 -14.30
N GLU A 67 11.64 2.90 -15.34
CA GLU A 67 11.24 3.18 -16.73
C GLU A 67 9.80 2.72 -16.99
N SER A 68 9.40 1.57 -16.46
CA SER A 68 8.02 1.10 -16.53
C SER A 68 7.05 2.08 -15.88
N ALA A 69 7.36 2.56 -14.68
CA ALA A 69 6.54 3.55 -13.98
C ALA A 69 6.40 4.86 -14.78
N LYS A 70 7.48 5.33 -15.41
CA LYS A 70 7.45 6.53 -16.28
C LYS A 70 6.56 6.35 -17.51
N ILE A 71 6.65 5.19 -18.16
CA ILE A 71 5.81 4.88 -19.35
C ILE A 71 4.33 4.86 -18.95
N ILE A 72 3.99 4.26 -17.80
CA ILE A 72 2.62 4.18 -17.31
C ILE A 72 2.15 5.54 -16.78
N GLY A 73 3.07 6.40 -16.33
CA GLY A 73 2.77 7.71 -15.75
C GLY A 73 2.58 7.67 -14.23
N GLN A 74 3.19 6.69 -13.57
CA GLN A 74 3.14 6.53 -12.12
C GLN A 74 4.07 7.51 -11.42
N SER A 75 3.58 8.10 -10.33
CA SER A 75 4.36 9.01 -9.50
C SER A 75 5.11 8.30 -8.37
N TYR A 76 4.68 7.09 -8.02
CA TYR A 76 5.24 6.28 -6.93
C TYR A 76 5.52 4.86 -7.39
N ILE A 77 6.59 4.28 -6.85
CA ILE A 77 6.87 2.85 -6.88
C ILE A 77 6.97 2.37 -5.45
N VAL A 78 6.20 1.36 -5.07
CA VAL A 78 6.07 0.91 -3.69
C VAL A 78 6.64 -0.50 -3.54
N CYS A 79 7.53 -0.70 -2.58
CA CYS A 79 7.89 -2.04 -2.11
C CYS A 79 6.87 -2.47 -1.04
N PRO A 80 6.03 -3.50 -1.31
CA PRO A 80 4.93 -3.86 -0.40
C PRO A 80 5.34 -4.85 0.69
N TRP A 81 6.52 -5.46 0.59
CA TRP A 81 6.86 -6.61 1.40
C TRP A 81 8.35 -6.86 1.47
N ILE A 82 8.87 -7.09 2.68
CA ILE A 82 10.20 -7.63 2.89
C ILE A 82 10.07 -9.13 3.21
N PRO A 83 10.67 -10.03 2.42
CA PRO A 83 10.55 -11.47 2.61
C PRO A 83 11.01 -11.92 4.01
N PRO A 84 10.42 -12.99 4.58
CA PRO A 84 10.76 -13.47 5.92
C PRO A 84 12.23 -13.84 6.09
N ASP A 85 12.83 -14.46 5.09
CA ASP A 85 14.25 -14.83 5.06
C ASP A 85 15.19 -13.62 5.07
N VAL A 86 14.73 -12.47 4.56
CA VAL A 86 15.44 -11.20 4.62
C VAL A 86 15.23 -10.54 5.98
N ARG A 87 13.96 -10.34 6.39
CA ARG A 87 13.63 -9.56 7.61
C ARG A 87 13.99 -10.24 8.93
N GLN A 88 14.28 -11.55 8.93
CA GLN A 88 14.71 -12.32 10.11
C GLN A 88 16.23 -12.32 10.31
N GLN A 89 17.01 -11.74 9.39
CA GLN A 89 18.45 -11.64 9.54
C GLN A 89 18.83 -10.55 10.57
N PRO A 90 19.98 -10.66 11.23
CA PRO A 90 20.49 -9.60 12.09
C PRO A 90 20.56 -8.26 11.35
N ASP A 91 20.18 -7.17 12.03
CA ASP A 91 20.19 -5.80 11.46
C ASP A 91 19.39 -5.62 10.15
N SER A 92 18.52 -6.58 9.81
CA SER A 92 17.78 -6.60 8.54
C SER A 92 16.99 -5.31 8.26
N TRP A 93 16.41 -4.71 9.28
CA TRP A 93 15.63 -3.48 9.13
C TRP A 93 16.49 -2.25 8.83
N LYS A 94 17.72 -2.23 9.33
CA LYS A 94 18.71 -1.20 8.97
C LYS A 94 19.15 -1.38 7.51
N HIS A 95 19.50 -2.62 7.10
CA HIS A 95 19.82 -2.94 5.72
C HIS A 95 18.66 -2.64 4.75
N ALA A 96 17.42 -2.88 5.20
CA ALA A 96 16.24 -2.50 4.43
C ALA A 96 16.16 -0.98 4.24
N ALA A 97 16.37 -0.19 5.29
CA ALA A 97 16.39 1.27 5.19
C ALA A 97 17.48 1.78 4.24
N GLU A 98 18.69 1.20 4.28
CA GLU A 98 19.77 1.54 3.35
C GLU A 98 19.39 1.19 1.89
N THR A 99 18.78 0.04 1.68
CA THR A 99 18.30 -0.40 0.36
C THR A 99 17.21 0.53 -0.17
N PHE A 100 16.27 0.92 0.68
CA PHE A 100 15.20 1.86 0.33
C PHE A 100 15.74 3.26 0.02
N ASN A 101 16.74 3.74 0.77
CA ASN A 101 17.39 5.01 0.47
C ASN A 101 18.07 4.98 -0.91
N ARG A 102 18.78 3.89 -1.26
CA ARG A 102 19.40 3.74 -2.60
C ARG A 102 18.33 3.71 -3.72
N ALA A 103 17.27 2.91 -3.52
CA ALA A 103 16.17 2.84 -4.48
C ALA A 103 15.47 4.21 -4.62
N GLY A 104 15.25 4.90 -3.49
CA GLY A 104 14.67 6.24 -3.45
C GLY A 104 15.52 7.29 -4.16
N GLU A 105 16.84 7.25 -3.99
CA GLU A 105 17.75 8.16 -4.68
C GLU A 105 17.69 7.98 -6.21
N ALA A 106 17.74 6.72 -6.68
CA ALA A 106 17.64 6.42 -8.10
C ALA A 106 16.28 6.84 -8.68
N SER A 107 15.18 6.56 -7.97
CA SER A 107 13.83 6.95 -8.36
C SER A 107 13.68 8.46 -8.46
N LYS A 108 14.14 9.19 -7.45
CA LYS A 108 14.05 10.66 -7.40
C LYS A 108 14.79 11.33 -8.55
N LYS A 109 15.97 10.81 -8.92
CA LYS A 109 16.73 11.29 -10.09
C LYS A 109 15.93 11.15 -11.39
N ALA A 110 15.05 10.16 -11.45
CA ALA A 110 14.18 9.90 -12.60
C ALA A 110 12.81 10.58 -12.53
N GLY A 111 12.53 11.32 -11.45
CA GLY A 111 11.25 12.01 -11.25
C GLY A 111 10.13 11.14 -10.67
N VAL A 112 10.46 9.97 -10.13
CA VAL A 112 9.53 9.05 -9.47
C VAL A 112 9.87 8.96 -7.98
N GLN A 113 8.87 8.81 -7.11
CA GLN A 113 9.05 8.70 -5.67
C GLN A 113 9.00 7.22 -5.24
N PHE A 114 9.99 6.78 -4.47
CA PHE A 114 9.95 5.48 -3.80
C PHE A 114 9.11 5.54 -2.53
N ALA A 115 8.32 4.46 -2.26
CA ALA A 115 7.61 4.29 -1.01
C ALA A 115 7.69 2.84 -0.50
N TYR A 116 7.42 2.67 0.78
CA TYR A 116 7.29 1.36 1.43
C TYR A 116 5.89 1.19 2.02
N HIS A 117 5.29 0.02 1.81
CA HIS A 117 4.00 -0.37 2.36
C HIS A 117 4.20 -1.36 3.52
N ASN A 118 3.55 -1.09 4.64
CA ASN A 118 3.62 -1.93 5.82
C ASN A 118 2.53 -2.99 5.88
N HIS A 119 2.82 -4.03 6.66
CA HIS A 119 1.85 -4.97 7.21
C HIS A 119 1.78 -4.80 8.73
N TRP A 120 1.38 -5.86 9.45
CA TRP A 120 1.31 -5.85 10.92
C TRP A 120 2.66 -6.07 11.58
N PHE A 121 3.55 -6.86 10.95
CA PHE A 121 4.80 -7.32 11.57
C PHE A 121 5.82 -6.21 11.78
N GLU A 122 5.72 -5.09 11.08
CA GLU A 122 6.58 -3.92 11.32
C GLU A 122 6.24 -3.20 12.63
N PHE A 123 5.08 -3.47 13.19
CA PHE A 123 4.65 -2.95 14.49
C PHE A 123 4.84 -3.95 15.64
N LEU A 124 5.51 -5.07 15.40
CA LEU A 124 5.91 -6.04 16.42
C LEU A 124 7.37 -5.79 16.81
N PRO A 125 7.69 -5.70 18.13
CA PRO A 125 9.05 -5.39 18.55
C PRO A 125 10.06 -6.47 18.15
N VAL A 126 11.16 -6.05 17.54
CA VAL A 126 12.35 -6.85 17.31
C VAL A 126 13.48 -6.19 18.10
N ASP A 127 14.10 -6.92 19.03
CA ASP A 127 15.12 -6.40 19.95
C ASP A 127 14.69 -5.09 20.68
N GLY A 128 13.41 -5.03 21.08
CA GLY A 128 12.83 -3.91 21.81
C GLY A 128 12.52 -2.66 20.95
N LYS A 129 12.67 -2.72 19.64
CA LYS A 129 12.33 -1.64 18.71
C LYS A 129 11.28 -2.07 17.70
N LEU A 130 10.44 -1.14 17.28
CA LEU A 130 9.49 -1.41 16.21
C LEU A 130 10.20 -1.25 14.85
N PRO A 131 10.16 -2.28 13.99
CA PRO A 131 10.70 -2.19 12.63
C PRO A 131 10.22 -0.98 11.85
N TYR A 132 8.95 -0.63 11.97
CA TYR A 132 8.41 0.55 11.30
C TYR A 132 9.05 1.86 11.75
N ASP A 133 9.34 1.98 13.06
CA ASP A 133 10.06 3.14 13.61
C ASP A 133 11.51 3.19 13.09
N ILE A 134 12.19 2.03 13.00
CA ILE A 134 13.55 1.96 12.42
C ILE A 134 13.53 2.48 10.98
N LEU A 135 12.57 2.04 10.16
CA LEU A 135 12.45 2.51 8.77
C LEU A 135 12.17 4.00 8.70
N LEU A 136 11.26 4.52 9.52
CA LEU A 136 10.92 5.95 9.55
C LEU A 136 12.09 6.84 9.99
N GLU A 137 12.92 6.36 10.92
CA GLU A 137 14.08 7.09 11.46
C GLU A 137 15.29 7.02 10.53
N MET A 138 15.53 5.89 9.86
CA MET A 138 16.73 5.67 9.05
C MET A 138 16.55 6.01 7.56
N CYS A 139 15.31 6.01 7.07
CA CYS A 139 15.04 6.42 5.69
C CYS A 139 14.97 7.94 5.57
N ASP A 140 15.72 8.51 4.63
CA ASP A 140 15.61 9.93 4.28
C ASP A 140 14.17 10.26 3.85
N PRO A 141 13.48 11.21 4.52
CA PRO A 141 12.10 11.57 4.21
C PRO A 141 11.89 12.15 2.81
N ASN A 142 12.95 12.60 2.15
CA ASN A 142 12.91 13.10 0.78
C ASN A 142 13.13 12.00 -0.27
N LEU A 143 13.65 10.85 0.12
CA LEU A 143 13.93 9.71 -0.75
C LEU A 143 12.87 8.63 -0.62
N VAL A 144 12.41 8.37 0.61
CA VAL A 144 11.49 7.29 0.94
C VAL A 144 10.23 7.85 1.57
N LYS A 145 9.09 7.60 0.98
CA LYS A 145 7.76 7.85 1.56
C LYS A 145 7.18 6.54 2.09
N MET A 146 6.08 6.63 2.82
CA MET A 146 5.35 5.47 3.30
C MET A 146 3.97 5.44 2.66
N GLU A 147 3.59 4.27 2.21
CA GLU A 147 2.22 3.92 1.92
C GLU A 147 1.68 3.21 3.16
N LEU A 148 0.98 3.95 4.03
CA LEU A 148 0.52 3.39 5.29
C LEU A 148 -0.74 2.54 5.08
N ASP A 149 -0.65 1.25 5.38
CA ASP A 149 -1.83 0.41 5.48
C ASP A 149 -2.54 0.65 6.82
N LEU A 150 -3.70 1.30 6.73
CA LEU A 150 -4.49 1.72 7.90
C LEU A 150 -5.16 0.55 8.62
N CYS A 151 -5.39 -0.55 7.93
CA CYS A 151 -5.91 -1.77 8.54
C CYS A 151 -4.82 -2.52 9.29
N TRP A 152 -3.68 -2.76 8.66
CA TRP A 152 -2.61 -3.54 9.28
C TRP A 152 -2.00 -2.86 10.51
N ILE A 153 -1.83 -1.54 10.49
CA ILE A 153 -1.40 -0.82 11.69
C ILE A 153 -2.43 -0.95 12.83
N THR A 154 -3.74 -0.90 12.51
CA THR A 154 -4.82 -1.07 13.48
C THR A 154 -4.87 -2.49 14.02
N VAL A 155 -4.71 -3.50 13.16
CA VAL A 155 -4.63 -4.93 13.52
C VAL A 155 -3.47 -5.18 14.48
N ALA A 156 -2.35 -4.51 14.29
CA ALA A 156 -1.20 -4.58 15.19
C ALA A 156 -1.39 -3.81 16.52
N GLY A 157 -2.54 -3.18 16.73
CA GLY A 157 -2.83 -2.42 17.94
C GLY A 157 -2.18 -1.04 18.02
N ALA A 158 -1.61 -0.55 16.91
CA ALA A 158 -1.02 0.78 16.83
C ALA A 158 -2.03 1.82 16.30
N ASP A 159 -1.85 3.07 16.69
CA ASP A 159 -2.73 4.17 16.26
C ASP A 159 -2.07 4.98 15.13
N PRO A 160 -2.63 5.00 13.91
CA PRO A 160 -2.08 5.76 12.79
C PRO A 160 -1.93 7.26 13.10
N LEU A 161 -2.79 7.83 13.93
CA LEU A 161 -2.72 9.25 14.27
C LEU A 161 -1.42 9.62 15.00
N LYS A 162 -0.89 8.72 15.83
CA LYS A 162 0.42 8.93 16.50
C LYS A 162 1.56 9.04 15.48
N TYR A 163 1.47 8.27 14.39
CA TYR A 163 2.45 8.35 13.30
C TYR A 163 2.28 9.62 12.46
N PHE A 164 1.05 10.05 12.21
CA PHE A 164 0.78 11.32 11.54
C PHE A 164 1.31 12.52 12.34
N ASP A 165 1.20 12.46 13.68
CA ASP A 165 1.72 13.48 14.58
C ASP A 165 3.26 13.53 14.60
N ARG A 166 3.88 12.36 14.66
CA ARG A 166 5.35 12.24 14.75
C ARG A 166 6.06 12.48 13.42
N TYR A 167 5.41 12.12 12.30
CA TYR A 167 6.01 12.16 10.96
C TYR A 167 5.09 12.84 9.94
N PRO A 168 4.79 14.14 10.11
CA PRO A 168 3.88 14.85 9.21
C PRO A 168 4.42 14.86 7.77
N GLY A 169 3.52 14.63 6.79
CA GLY A 169 3.86 14.63 5.37
C GLY A 169 4.61 13.38 4.86
N ARG A 170 4.75 12.33 5.69
CA ARG A 170 5.44 11.08 5.31
C ARG A 170 4.56 10.08 4.57
N PHE A 171 3.22 10.24 4.57
CA PHE A 171 2.24 9.23 4.17
C PHE A 171 1.38 9.69 2.98
N PRO A 172 1.99 9.89 1.77
CA PRO A 172 1.22 10.37 0.61
C PRO A 172 0.23 9.35 0.07
N LEU A 173 0.44 8.07 0.35
CA LEU A 173 -0.46 6.98 -0.02
C LEU A 173 -0.93 6.27 1.25
N VAL A 174 -2.17 5.80 1.24
CA VAL A 174 -2.70 4.94 2.29
C VAL A 174 -3.51 3.80 1.69
N HIS A 175 -3.35 2.59 2.24
CA HIS A 175 -4.28 1.50 1.97
C HIS A 175 -5.47 1.61 2.91
N VAL A 176 -6.65 1.55 2.31
CA VAL A 176 -7.95 1.67 2.97
C VAL A 176 -8.61 0.30 2.91
N LYS A 177 -8.36 -0.49 3.96
CA LYS A 177 -8.93 -1.82 4.18
C LYS A 177 -9.71 -1.82 5.48
N ASP A 178 -10.81 -2.55 5.58
CA ASP A 178 -11.61 -2.61 6.79
C ASP A 178 -11.72 -4.03 7.32
N ILE A 179 -11.95 -4.15 8.62
CA ILE A 179 -11.97 -5.42 9.32
C ILE A 179 -13.10 -5.45 10.36
N LYS A 180 -13.84 -6.57 10.42
CA LYS A 180 -14.97 -6.75 11.36
C LYS A 180 -14.54 -7.10 12.78
N LYS A 181 -13.37 -7.73 12.92
CA LYS A 181 -12.88 -8.20 14.20
C LYS A 181 -11.36 -8.10 14.24
N LEU A 182 -10.84 -7.50 15.31
CA LEU A 182 -9.40 -7.48 15.54
C LEU A 182 -8.95 -8.81 16.15
N PRO A 183 -7.82 -9.37 15.69
CA PRO A 183 -7.23 -10.54 16.31
C PRO A 183 -6.78 -10.20 17.75
N PRO A 184 -6.66 -11.20 18.65
CA PRO A 184 -6.07 -10.98 19.96
C PRO A 184 -4.63 -10.47 19.84
N ILE A 185 -4.27 -9.45 20.62
CA ILE A 185 -2.91 -8.85 20.59
C ILE A 185 -1.82 -9.88 20.95
N SER A 186 -2.15 -10.91 21.74
CA SER A 186 -1.24 -12.02 22.04
C SER A 186 -0.89 -12.90 20.83
N ALA A 187 -1.67 -12.85 19.78
CA ALA A 187 -1.39 -13.52 18.50
C ALA A 187 -0.41 -12.73 17.63
N ALA A 188 0.04 -11.54 18.08
CA ALA A 188 0.87 -10.62 17.33
C ALA A 188 2.25 -11.16 16.90
N GLY A 189 2.70 -12.29 17.41
CA GLY A 189 3.95 -12.95 17.00
C GLY A 189 3.79 -14.19 16.13
N GLY A 190 2.56 -14.62 15.81
CA GLY A 190 2.30 -15.92 15.17
C GLY A 190 1.69 -15.84 13.76
N GLN A 191 1.53 -17.02 13.16
CA GLN A 191 0.87 -17.24 11.86
C GLN A 191 -0.61 -16.79 11.82
N ASP A 192 -1.22 -16.54 12.97
CA ASP A 192 -2.66 -16.26 13.12
C ASP A 192 -3.11 -14.91 12.54
N PHE A 193 -2.19 -13.98 12.27
CA PHE A 193 -2.53 -12.74 11.56
C PHE A 193 -2.97 -12.98 10.12
N GLY A 194 -2.47 -14.03 9.46
CA GLY A 194 -2.99 -14.48 8.17
C GLY A 194 -4.46 -14.91 8.23
N ASP A 195 -4.92 -15.37 9.38
CA ASP A 195 -6.32 -15.71 9.64
C ASP A 195 -7.24 -14.48 9.76
N SER A 196 -6.70 -13.31 10.07
CA SER A 196 -7.50 -12.07 10.09
C SER A 196 -7.97 -11.64 8.71
N LEU A 197 -7.37 -12.17 7.62
CA LEU A 197 -7.85 -11.95 6.26
C LEU A 197 -9.32 -12.38 6.07
N LYS A 198 -9.80 -13.38 6.79
CA LYS A 198 -11.21 -13.82 6.75
C LYS A 198 -12.18 -12.84 7.40
N ASP A 199 -11.67 -11.99 8.30
CA ASP A 199 -12.45 -10.98 8.99
C ASP A 199 -12.44 -9.63 8.26
N MET A 200 -11.70 -9.50 7.15
CA MET A 200 -11.73 -8.32 6.30
C MET A 200 -13.11 -8.13 5.65
N THR A 201 -13.46 -6.90 5.41
CA THR A 201 -14.77 -6.52 4.86
C THR A 201 -14.66 -5.29 3.98
N SER A 202 -15.76 -4.94 3.31
CA SER A 202 -15.87 -3.67 2.58
C SER A 202 -15.68 -2.49 3.51
N VAL A 203 -15.01 -1.45 3.03
CA VAL A 203 -14.77 -0.23 3.80
C VAL A 203 -16.08 0.39 4.28
N GLY A 204 -16.13 0.74 5.56
CA GLY A 204 -17.34 1.25 6.23
C GLY A 204 -18.23 0.17 6.84
N SER A 205 -17.90 -1.11 6.65
CA SER A 205 -18.62 -2.24 7.27
C SER A 205 -17.84 -2.90 8.40
N GLY A 206 -16.67 -2.34 8.76
CA GLY A 206 -15.79 -2.83 9.80
C GLY A 206 -15.71 -1.92 11.01
N LEU A 207 -14.57 -2.00 11.71
CA LEU A 207 -14.33 -1.34 13.00
C LEU A 207 -13.52 -0.04 12.88
N ILE A 208 -12.94 0.26 11.72
CA ILE A 208 -12.01 1.37 11.58
C ILE A 208 -12.79 2.70 11.50
N ASP A 209 -12.43 3.65 12.36
CA ASP A 209 -13.03 5.00 12.36
C ASP A 209 -12.37 5.87 11.26
N TRP A 210 -12.88 5.72 10.06
CA TRP A 210 -12.40 6.43 8.88
C TRP A 210 -12.51 7.94 9.01
N LYS A 211 -13.57 8.43 9.62
CA LYS A 211 -13.77 9.87 9.81
C LYS A 211 -12.67 10.47 10.69
N ARG A 212 -12.36 9.79 11.80
CA ARG A 212 -11.27 10.19 12.71
C ARG A 212 -9.91 10.22 11.98
N ILE A 213 -9.61 9.16 11.22
CA ILE A 213 -8.33 9.03 10.52
C ILE A 213 -8.22 10.07 9.41
N PHE A 214 -9.22 10.17 8.54
CA PHE A 214 -9.18 11.08 7.40
C PHE A 214 -9.27 12.55 7.79
N GLY A 215 -9.82 12.86 8.96
CA GLY A 215 -9.73 14.20 9.55
C GLY A 215 -8.29 14.72 9.76
N GLN A 216 -7.30 13.81 9.72
CA GLN A 216 -5.87 14.15 9.81
C GLN A 216 -5.11 14.00 8.48
N SER A 217 -5.81 13.81 7.36
CA SER A 217 -5.20 13.58 6.04
C SER A 217 -4.22 14.66 5.63
N LYS A 218 -4.55 15.92 5.87
CA LYS A 218 -3.66 17.06 5.56
C LYS A 218 -2.34 16.98 6.33
N LYS A 219 -2.39 16.63 7.61
CA LYS A 219 -1.20 16.49 8.46
C LYS A 219 -0.34 15.31 8.04
N ALA A 220 -0.97 14.17 7.76
CA ALA A 220 -0.32 12.98 7.25
C ALA A 220 0.32 13.21 5.86
N GLY A 221 -0.22 14.13 5.07
CA GLY A 221 0.18 14.41 3.70
C GLY A 221 -0.47 13.46 2.68
N ILE A 222 -1.63 12.86 3.02
CA ILE A 222 -2.30 11.89 2.17
C ILE A 222 -2.79 12.56 0.88
N LYS A 223 -2.47 11.92 -0.23
CA LYS A 223 -2.89 12.31 -1.59
C LYS A 223 -3.74 11.24 -2.24
N TYR A 224 -3.43 9.97 -1.97
CA TYR A 224 -4.05 8.81 -2.61
C TYR A 224 -4.59 7.84 -1.56
N TYR A 225 -5.82 7.39 -1.77
CA TYR A 225 -6.57 6.49 -0.89
C TYR A 225 -6.87 5.21 -1.67
N ILE A 226 -6.06 4.18 -1.47
CA ILE A 226 -6.13 2.92 -2.23
C ILE A 226 -7.03 1.93 -1.49
N VAL A 227 -8.22 1.69 -2.04
CA VAL A 227 -9.14 0.69 -1.48
C VAL A 227 -8.63 -0.70 -1.81
N GLU A 228 -8.46 -1.53 -0.79
CA GLU A 228 -8.11 -2.94 -0.97
C GLU A 228 -8.93 -3.83 -0.03
N HIS A 229 -9.33 -5.00 -0.52
CA HIS A 229 -9.94 -6.08 0.26
C HIS A 229 -9.28 -7.40 -0.16
N ASP A 230 -8.37 -7.89 0.68
CA ASP A 230 -7.72 -9.17 0.46
C ASP A 230 -8.75 -10.30 0.56
N LYS A 231 -8.78 -11.20 -0.44
CA LYS A 231 -9.65 -12.38 -0.48
C LYS A 231 -11.16 -12.09 -0.36
N ALA A 232 -11.65 -10.99 -0.94
CA ALA A 232 -13.08 -10.75 -1.04
C ALA A 232 -13.78 -11.88 -1.83
N ALA A 233 -14.87 -12.41 -1.28
CA ALA A 233 -15.63 -13.50 -1.94
C ALA A 233 -16.25 -13.03 -3.27
N VAL A 234 -16.71 -11.78 -3.34
CA VAL A 234 -17.20 -11.12 -4.54
C VAL A 234 -16.52 -9.76 -4.65
N PRO A 235 -15.36 -9.67 -5.32
CA PRO A 235 -14.52 -8.47 -5.30
C PRO A 235 -15.21 -7.20 -5.81
N PHE A 236 -15.98 -7.27 -6.89
CA PHE A 236 -16.68 -6.11 -7.44
C PHE A 236 -17.76 -5.56 -6.49
N ASP A 237 -18.50 -6.42 -5.80
CA ASP A 237 -19.49 -5.98 -4.81
C ASP A 237 -18.80 -5.28 -3.64
N SER A 238 -17.67 -5.83 -3.20
CA SER A 238 -16.89 -5.26 -2.12
C SER A 238 -16.36 -3.86 -2.43
N ILE A 239 -15.73 -3.68 -3.60
CA ILE A 239 -15.21 -2.36 -3.96
C ILE A 239 -16.34 -1.38 -4.29
N THR A 240 -17.49 -1.85 -4.79
CA THR A 240 -18.68 -1.00 -5.01
C THR A 240 -19.22 -0.48 -3.68
N ALA A 241 -19.39 -1.35 -2.70
CA ALA A 241 -19.84 -0.94 -1.36
C ALA A 241 -18.85 0.03 -0.69
N SER A 242 -17.56 -0.25 -0.81
CA SER A 242 -16.48 0.60 -0.31
C SER A 242 -16.50 1.99 -0.96
N TYR A 243 -16.66 2.06 -2.27
CA TYR A 243 -16.76 3.32 -3.01
C TYR A 243 -17.96 4.15 -2.54
N GLN A 244 -19.14 3.51 -2.46
CA GLN A 244 -20.37 4.18 -2.04
C GLN A 244 -20.25 4.78 -0.63
N TYR A 245 -19.68 4.04 0.31
CA TYR A 245 -19.41 4.54 1.66
C TYR A 245 -18.45 5.74 1.65
N LEU A 246 -17.29 5.60 1.00
CA LEU A 246 -16.26 6.64 0.97
C LEU A 246 -16.73 7.90 0.26
N HIS A 247 -17.52 7.76 -0.81
CA HIS A 247 -18.07 8.90 -1.56
C HIS A 247 -19.06 9.74 -0.73
N GLN A 248 -19.72 9.13 0.26
CA GLN A 248 -20.64 9.81 1.17
C GLN A 248 -19.97 10.33 2.44
N LEU A 249 -18.79 9.80 2.78
CA LEU A 249 -18.07 10.18 4.00
C LEU A 249 -17.65 11.66 3.94
N ARG A 250 -17.86 12.38 5.04
CA ARG A 250 -17.46 13.79 5.23
C ARG A 250 -16.57 13.89 6.46
N TRP A 251 -15.38 14.47 6.31
CA TRP A 251 -14.38 14.66 7.36
C TRP A 251 -13.71 16.03 7.30
#